data_135d495780bedd872b72e52c70d658d5
#
_entry.id   135d495780bedd872b72e52c70d658d5
#
_cell.length_a   1.000
_cell.length_b   1.000
_cell.length_c   1.000
_cell.angle_alpha   90.00
_cell.angle_beta   90.00
_cell.angle_gamma   90.00
#
_symmetry.space_group_name_H-M   'P 1'
#
loop_
_entity.id
_entity.type
_entity.pdbx_description
1 polymer ?
#
loop_
_entity_poly.entity_id
_entity_poly.type
_entity_poly.pdbx_seq_one_letter_code
_entity_poly.pdbx_strand_id
1 'polypeptide(L)'
;KADYADQIVPALQKLKFRWFGHDLPVLHEMDIAKRKGPFSFLQNSKLFGQFMDELSAIMADAPMTVIASVIDKRKLSAQYRYPMNPYDIALLFCLERSCDYLSECSAIGGPTHIIVESRSPKMSGHGREDAELRQTFDLIVNGIHDLGRARSLSNFQLHFASKQTNSIGLQLADLVARPIGLSVLRAEQPNRAFDIIRQKIWRHEETGKGLKLFP
;
A
#
# COMPACT_ATOMS: atom_id res chain seq x y z
N LYS A 1 -1.57 -4.33 16.37
CA LYS A 1 -2.17 -3.00 16.69
C LYS A 1 -1.22 -2.18 17.58
N ALA A 2 -0.67 -2.77 18.64
CA ALA A 2 0.30 -2.10 19.50
C ALA A 2 1.48 -1.55 18.71
N ASP A 3 2.16 -2.35 17.93
CA ASP A 3 3.32 -1.93 17.12
C ASP A 3 3.04 -0.72 16.25
N TYR A 4 1.85 -0.63 15.65
CA TYR A 4 1.46 0.52 14.84
C TYR A 4 1.39 1.80 15.66
N ALA A 5 0.69 1.76 16.79
CA ALA A 5 0.48 2.91 17.65
C ALA A 5 1.76 3.30 18.43
N ASP A 6 2.51 2.30 18.88
CA ASP A 6 3.60 2.51 19.84
C ASP A 6 4.96 2.71 19.15
N GLN A 7 5.13 2.25 17.90
CA GLN A 7 6.40 2.30 17.20
C GLN A 7 6.31 3.08 15.88
N ILE A 8 5.39 2.71 14.99
CA ILE A 8 5.34 3.29 13.63
C ILE A 8 4.86 4.75 13.66
N VAL A 9 3.74 5.01 14.32
CA VAL A 9 3.16 6.37 14.38
C VAL A 9 4.14 7.37 15.01
N PRO A 10 4.72 7.10 16.20
CA PRO A 10 5.65 8.03 16.80
C PRO A 10 6.92 8.27 15.98
N ALA A 11 7.45 7.22 15.32
CA ALA A 11 8.65 7.36 14.49
C ALA A 11 8.45 8.33 13.33
N LEU A 12 7.31 8.19 12.60
CA LEU A 12 7.01 9.08 11.48
C LEU A 12 6.59 10.47 11.93
N GLN A 13 5.90 10.60 13.06
CA GLN A 13 5.63 11.91 13.64
C GLN A 13 6.93 12.62 14.02
N LYS A 14 7.86 11.93 14.68
CA LYS A 14 9.18 12.49 15.04
C LYS A 14 9.96 12.97 13.81
N LEU A 15 9.93 12.19 12.69
CA LEU A 15 10.52 12.62 11.43
C LEU A 15 9.89 13.93 10.95
N LYS A 16 8.56 13.99 10.94
CA LYS A 16 7.84 15.20 10.49
C LYS A 16 8.15 16.41 11.36
N PHE A 17 8.12 16.28 12.68
CA PHE A 17 8.47 17.37 13.58
C PHE A 17 9.91 17.84 13.37
N ARG A 18 10.84 16.93 13.17
CA ARG A 18 12.24 17.27 12.92
C ARG A 18 12.43 18.09 11.64
N TRP A 19 11.76 17.71 10.55
CA TRP A 19 12.00 18.30 9.23
C TRP A 19 11.06 19.46 8.90
N PHE A 20 9.88 19.51 9.48
CA PHE A 20 8.85 20.51 9.18
C PHE A 20 8.45 21.36 10.40
N GLY A 21 8.81 20.95 11.61
CA GLY A 21 8.38 21.60 12.85
C GLY A 21 6.94 21.22 13.28
N HIS A 22 6.25 20.42 12.50
CA HIS A 22 4.88 19.92 12.75
C HIS A 22 4.59 18.64 11.96
N ASP A 23 3.49 17.98 12.22
CA ASP A 23 3.13 16.68 11.61
C ASP A 23 2.12 16.76 10.46
N LEU A 24 1.71 17.94 10.03
CA LEU A 24 0.72 18.15 8.98
C LEU A 24 1.13 17.61 7.58
N PRO A 25 2.41 17.67 7.14
CA PRO A 25 2.78 17.19 5.83
C PRO A 25 2.47 15.70 5.66
N VAL A 26 1.78 15.36 4.57
CA VAL A 26 1.56 13.98 4.14
C VAL A 26 2.80 13.52 3.39
N LEU A 27 3.40 12.41 3.83
CA LEU A 27 4.55 11.80 3.15
C LEU A 27 4.06 11.08 1.89
N HIS A 28 3.98 11.84 0.79
CA HIS A 28 3.56 11.34 -0.51
C HIS A 28 4.78 11.07 -1.38
N GLU A 29 4.93 9.84 -1.89
CA GLU A 29 6.14 9.41 -2.61
C GLU A 29 6.49 10.34 -3.77
N MET A 30 5.49 10.70 -4.58
CA MET A 30 5.70 11.56 -5.74
C MET A 30 6.11 12.99 -5.37
N ASP A 31 5.64 13.54 -4.26
CA ASP A 31 6.00 14.88 -3.82
C ASP A 31 7.41 14.90 -3.26
N ILE A 32 7.81 13.85 -2.53
CA ILE A 32 9.19 13.64 -2.06
C ILE A 32 10.13 13.49 -3.27
N ALA A 33 9.82 12.59 -4.20
CA ALA A 33 10.65 12.33 -5.38
C ALA A 33 10.80 13.58 -6.27
N LYS A 34 9.74 14.36 -6.43
CA LYS A 34 9.73 15.61 -7.22
C LYS A 34 10.17 16.83 -6.42
N ARG A 35 10.40 16.68 -5.11
CA ARG A 35 10.79 17.77 -4.20
C ARG A 35 9.84 18.96 -4.28
N LYS A 36 8.53 18.68 -4.21
CA LYS A 36 7.45 19.67 -4.36
C LYS A 36 6.72 19.95 -3.05
N GLY A 37 6.00 21.09 -3.03
CA GLY A 37 5.20 21.48 -1.89
C GLY A 37 6.05 21.60 -0.62
N PRO A 38 5.64 20.96 0.50
CA PRO A 38 6.39 21.01 1.75
C PRO A 38 7.80 20.41 1.64
N PHE A 39 8.09 19.61 0.58
CA PHE A 39 9.38 18.97 0.33
C PHE A 39 10.32 19.80 -0.56
N SER A 40 10.00 21.07 -0.87
CA SER A 40 10.83 21.93 -1.73
C SER A 40 12.24 22.17 -1.19
N PHE A 41 12.43 22.17 0.13
CA PHE A 41 13.75 22.27 0.76
C PHE A 41 14.68 21.10 0.40
N LEU A 42 14.14 19.96 -0.02
CA LEU A 42 14.90 18.80 -0.49
C LEU A 42 15.56 19.01 -1.87
N GLN A 43 15.37 20.16 -2.51
CA GLN A 43 16.16 20.56 -3.68
C GLN A 43 17.65 20.64 -3.33
N ASN A 44 17.97 20.95 -2.09
CA ASN A 44 19.32 20.78 -1.56
C ASN A 44 19.66 19.28 -1.46
N SER A 45 20.66 18.83 -2.23
CA SER A 45 21.04 17.42 -2.32
C SER A 45 21.51 16.82 -0.99
N LYS A 46 22.16 17.60 -0.13
CA LYS A 46 22.60 17.16 1.19
C LYS A 46 21.40 16.88 2.09
N LEU A 47 20.44 17.81 2.13
CA LEU A 47 19.21 17.65 2.92
C LEU A 47 18.37 16.50 2.39
N PHE A 48 18.31 16.33 1.06
CA PHE A 48 17.63 15.18 0.45
C PHE A 48 18.25 13.85 0.90
N GLY A 49 19.57 13.73 0.85
CA GLY A 49 20.27 12.52 1.32
C GLY A 49 19.92 12.21 2.78
N GLN A 50 20.06 13.21 3.66
CA GLN A 50 19.76 13.05 5.09
C GLN A 50 18.31 12.65 5.35
N PHE A 51 17.35 13.30 4.69
CA PHE A 51 15.92 12.97 4.82
C PHE A 51 15.64 11.53 4.35
N MET A 52 16.19 11.14 3.19
CA MET A 52 15.99 9.79 2.65
C MET A 52 16.65 8.71 3.50
N ASP A 53 17.79 9.00 4.13
CA ASP A 53 18.46 8.07 5.04
C ASP A 53 17.62 7.84 6.30
N GLU A 54 17.07 8.91 6.89
CA GLU A 54 16.18 8.79 8.06
C GLU A 54 14.87 8.07 7.73
N LEU A 55 14.23 8.44 6.61
CA LEU A 55 13.01 7.76 6.17
C LEU A 55 13.28 6.28 5.90
N SER A 56 14.40 5.96 5.25
CA SER A 56 14.82 4.59 4.96
C SER A 56 15.05 3.79 6.24
N ALA A 57 15.66 4.37 7.27
CA ALA A 57 15.86 3.73 8.56
C ALA A 57 14.51 3.43 9.24
N ILE A 58 13.59 4.40 9.26
CA ILE A 58 12.25 4.17 9.80
C ILE A 58 11.53 3.05 9.06
N MET A 59 11.60 3.03 7.72
CA MET A 59 10.99 1.98 6.91
C MET A 59 11.62 0.60 7.17
N ALA A 60 12.94 0.55 7.39
CA ALA A 60 13.64 -0.68 7.73
C ALA A 60 13.24 -1.22 9.11
N ASP A 61 13.09 -0.34 10.08
CA ASP A 61 12.77 -0.72 11.48
C ASP A 61 11.26 -0.95 11.70
N ALA A 62 10.39 -0.39 10.84
CA ALA A 62 8.94 -0.49 11.00
C ALA A 62 8.47 -1.95 11.10
N PRO A 63 7.79 -2.36 12.18
CA PRO A 63 7.23 -3.70 12.35
C PRO A 63 5.95 -3.86 11.53
N MET A 64 6.10 -3.96 10.22
CA MET A 64 5.01 -4.12 9.27
C MET A 64 5.26 -5.27 8.31
N THR A 65 4.18 -5.86 7.82
CA THR A 65 4.20 -6.84 6.73
C THR A 65 3.65 -6.20 5.47
N VAL A 66 4.30 -6.45 4.34
CA VAL A 66 3.89 -5.92 3.04
C VAL A 66 3.29 -7.04 2.20
N ILE A 67 2.07 -6.81 1.72
CA ILE A 67 1.40 -7.61 0.70
C ILE A 67 1.09 -6.69 -0.47
N ALA A 68 1.47 -7.09 -1.68
CA ALA A 68 1.34 -6.25 -2.86
C ALA A 68 0.96 -7.04 -4.10
N SER A 69 0.26 -6.38 -5.01
CA SER A 69 -0.05 -6.90 -6.35
C SER A 69 0.45 -5.90 -7.40
N VAL A 70 1.18 -6.42 -8.38
CA VAL A 70 1.65 -5.64 -9.53
C VAL A 70 0.98 -6.18 -10.78
N ILE A 71 0.20 -5.32 -11.45
CA ILE A 71 -0.49 -5.64 -12.70
C ILE A 71 0.23 -4.98 -13.87
N ASP A 72 0.79 -5.78 -14.78
CA ASP A 72 1.31 -5.26 -16.04
C ASP A 72 0.16 -4.98 -17.01
N LYS A 73 -0.27 -3.70 -17.04
CA LYS A 73 -1.42 -3.29 -17.86
C LYS A 73 -1.20 -3.52 -19.35
N ARG A 74 0.04 -3.50 -19.84
CA ARG A 74 0.35 -3.72 -21.26
C ARG A 74 0.17 -5.20 -21.62
N LYS A 75 0.73 -6.08 -20.80
CA LYS A 75 0.55 -7.52 -20.98
C LYS A 75 -0.91 -7.92 -20.80
N LEU A 76 -1.59 -7.37 -19.79
CA LEU A 76 -3.01 -7.61 -19.55
C LEU A 76 -3.84 -7.28 -20.81
N SER A 77 -3.65 -6.10 -21.40
CA SER A 77 -4.38 -5.68 -22.60
C SER A 77 -4.00 -6.49 -23.84
N ALA A 78 -2.76 -6.99 -23.93
CA ALA A 78 -2.32 -7.82 -25.03
C ALA A 78 -2.81 -9.26 -24.95
N GLN A 79 -2.95 -9.79 -23.73
CA GLN A 79 -3.30 -11.20 -23.49
C GLN A 79 -4.80 -11.45 -23.47
N TYR A 80 -5.60 -10.48 -23.03
CA TYR A 80 -7.05 -10.65 -22.85
C TYR A 80 -7.83 -9.73 -23.76
N ARG A 81 -8.77 -10.30 -24.54
CA ARG A 81 -9.66 -9.54 -25.44
C ARG A 81 -10.54 -8.53 -24.69
N TYR A 82 -10.98 -8.91 -23.50
CA TYR A 82 -11.80 -8.10 -22.58
C TYR A 82 -11.14 -8.12 -21.20
N PRO A 83 -10.08 -7.32 -21.00
CA PRO A 83 -9.37 -7.34 -19.74
C PRO A 83 -10.25 -6.75 -18.63
N MET A 84 -10.23 -7.40 -17.48
CA MET A 84 -10.83 -6.83 -16.28
C MET A 84 -10.08 -5.56 -15.85
N ASN A 85 -10.73 -4.75 -15.03
CA ASN A 85 -10.12 -3.58 -14.45
C ASN A 85 -8.88 -3.98 -13.63
N PRO A 86 -7.68 -3.45 -13.95
CA PRO A 86 -6.45 -3.79 -13.22
C PRO A 86 -6.52 -3.52 -11.72
N TYR A 87 -7.32 -2.54 -11.29
CA TYR A 87 -7.48 -2.21 -9.87
C TYR A 87 -8.30 -3.27 -9.14
N ASP A 88 -9.32 -3.82 -9.79
CA ASP A 88 -10.16 -4.89 -9.23
C ASP A 88 -9.34 -6.18 -9.08
N ILE A 89 -8.52 -6.52 -10.09
CA ILE A 89 -7.59 -7.65 -10.03
C ILE A 89 -6.59 -7.47 -8.87
N ALA A 90 -6.01 -6.27 -8.75
CA ALA A 90 -5.04 -5.97 -7.71
C ALA A 90 -5.67 -6.07 -6.31
N LEU A 91 -6.89 -5.54 -6.13
CA LEU A 91 -7.64 -5.63 -4.89
C LEU A 91 -7.91 -7.09 -4.51
N LEU A 92 -8.44 -7.88 -5.44
CA LEU A 92 -8.70 -9.31 -5.23
C LEU A 92 -7.44 -10.03 -4.73
N PHE A 93 -6.32 -9.91 -5.45
CA PHE A 93 -5.10 -10.59 -5.07
C PHE A 93 -4.53 -10.12 -3.73
N CYS A 94 -4.64 -8.84 -3.41
CA CYS A 94 -4.24 -8.34 -2.10
C CYS A 94 -5.12 -8.90 -0.97
N LEU A 95 -6.44 -8.98 -1.18
CA LEU A 95 -7.37 -9.53 -0.19
C LEU A 95 -7.16 -11.03 0.02
N GLU A 96 -7.01 -11.82 -1.06
CA GLU A 96 -6.70 -13.25 -0.98
C GLU A 96 -5.41 -13.51 -0.18
N ARG A 97 -4.33 -12.78 -0.51
CA ARG A 97 -3.04 -12.91 0.19
C ARG A 97 -3.11 -12.45 1.63
N SER A 98 -3.89 -11.41 1.91
CA SER A 98 -4.12 -10.96 3.29
C SER A 98 -4.88 -12.02 4.10
N CYS A 99 -5.84 -12.70 3.49
CA CYS A 99 -6.54 -13.81 4.13
C CYS A 99 -5.59 -14.97 4.46
N ASP A 100 -4.72 -15.35 3.51
CA ASP A 100 -3.71 -16.40 3.73
C ASP A 100 -2.76 -16.02 4.87
N TYR A 101 -2.26 -14.78 4.87
CA TYR A 101 -1.40 -14.26 5.94
C TYR A 101 -2.08 -14.28 7.31
N LEU A 102 -3.33 -13.81 7.39
CA LEU A 102 -4.08 -13.80 8.65
C LEU A 102 -4.37 -15.22 9.16
N SER A 103 -4.60 -16.16 8.24
CA SER A 103 -4.77 -17.59 8.58
C SER A 103 -3.49 -18.15 9.22
N GLU A 104 -2.35 -17.87 8.62
CA GLU A 104 -1.04 -18.30 9.12
C GLU A 104 -0.74 -17.73 10.51
N CYS A 105 -1.06 -16.46 10.70
CA CYS A 105 -0.87 -15.79 12.00
C CYS A 105 -1.91 -16.18 13.05
N SER A 106 -2.84 -17.11 12.78
CA SER A 106 -3.96 -17.45 13.65
C SER A 106 -4.79 -16.22 14.07
N ALA A 107 -4.82 -15.20 13.22
CA ALA A 107 -5.47 -13.92 13.50
C ALA A 107 -6.91 -13.83 12.98
N ILE A 108 -7.50 -14.97 12.59
CA ILE A 108 -8.87 -15.06 12.06
C ILE A 108 -9.85 -15.17 13.23
N GLY A 109 -10.10 -14.10 13.93
CA GLY A 109 -11.05 -14.15 15.06
C GLY A 109 -11.84 -12.86 15.25
N GLY A 110 -11.54 -11.83 14.46
CA GLY A 110 -12.16 -10.54 14.57
C GLY A 110 -12.21 -9.80 13.22
N PRO A 111 -12.82 -8.61 13.18
CA PRO A 111 -12.90 -7.83 11.95
C PRO A 111 -11.50 -7.38 11.49
N THR A 112 -11.24 -7.55 10.20
CA THR A 112 -10.05 -7.04 9.53
C THR A 112 -10.42 -5.77 8.78
N HIS A 113 -9.88 -4.64 9.21
CA HIS A 113 -10.19 -3.34 8.62
C HIS A 113 -9.26 -3.06 7.44
N ILE A 114 -9.86 -2.84 6.28
CA ILE A 114 -9.18 -2.40 5.05
C ILE A 114 -9.42 -0.90 4.93
N ILE A 115 -8.37 -0.12 5.07
CA ILE A 115 -8.45 1.33 5.00
C ILE A 115 -7.87 1.78 3.66
N VAL A 116 -8.67 2.50 2.87
CA VAL A 116 -8.28 3.03 1.57
C VAL A 116 -8.42 4.55 1.54
N GLU A 117 -7.56 5.22 0.77
CA GLU A 117 -7.69 6.65 0.54
C GLU A 117 -8.86 6.92 -0.42
N SER A 118 -9.81 7.76 -0.01
CA SER A 118 -10.91 8.22 -0.84
C SER A 118 -10.37 9.09 -1.99
N ARG A 119 -10.85 8.84 -3.19
CA ARG A 119 -10.57 9.66 -4.37
C ARG A 119 -11.57 10.80 -4.57
N SER A 120 -12.62 10.82 -3.76
CA SER A 120 -13.60 11.90 -3.79
C SER A 120 -13.08 13.15 -3.07
N PRO A 121 -13.18 14.34 -3.67
CA PRO A 121 -12.84 15.60 -3.00
C PRO A 121 -13.79 15.96 -1.84
N LYS A 122 -14.96 15.36 -1.80
CA LYS A 122 -15.96 15.52 -0.73
C LYS A 122 -15.98 14.24 0.10
N MET A 123 -15.58 14.36 1.35
CA MET A 123 -15.61 13.32 2.39
C MET A 123 -16.12 11.93 1.99
N SER A 124 -15.19 10.99 1.99
CA SER A 124 -15.36 9.55 2.21
C SER A 124 -16.52 8.81 1.54
N GLY A 125 -16.22 8.10 0.46
CA GLY A 125 -17.07 6.97 0.02
C GLY A 125 -18.27 7.31 -0.86
N HIS A 126 -18.45 8.56 -1.29
CA HIS A 126 -19.58 9.00 -2.12
C HIS A 126 -19.20 9.43 -3.54
N GLY A 127 -17.92 9.37 -3.91
CA GLY A 127 -17.48 9.58 -5.28
C GLY A 127 -17.73 8.34 -6.14
N ARG A 128 -17.81 8.52 -7.46
CA ARG A 128 -18.01 7.41 -8.40
C ARG A 128 -16.94 6.31 -8.24
N GLU A 129 -15.67 6.71 -8.16
CA GLU A 129 -14.56 5.76 -8.01
C GLU A 129 -14.60 5.01 -6.67
N ASP A 130 -14.98 5.70 -5.58
CA ASP A 130 -15.12 5.08 -4.26
C ASP A 130 -16.32 4.10 -4.24
N ALA A 131 -17.43 4.45 -4.92
CA ALA A 131 -18.58 3.58 -5.06
C ALA A 131 -18.25 2.31 -5.89
N GLU A 132 -17.52 2.47 -7.00
CA GLU A 132 -17.04 1.37 -7.84
C GLU A 132 -16.13 0.45 -7.02
N LEU A 133 -15.18 1.00 -6.26
CA LEU A 133 -14.29 0.21 -5.40
C LEU A 133 -15.06 -0.55 -4.32
N ARG A 134 -16.07 0.08 -3.69
CA ARG A 134 -16.91 -0.58 -2.71
C ARG A 134 -17.69 -1.73 -3.33
N GLN A 135 -18.29 -1.52 -4.49
CA GLN A 135 -19.02 -2.57 -5.20
C GLN A 135 -18.11 -3.76 -5.52
N THR A 136 -16.90 -3.50 -6.05
CA THR A 136 -15.91 -4.55 -6.31
C THR A 136 -15.52 -5.28 -5.03
N PHE A 137 -15.27 -4.55 -3.94
CA PHE A 137 -14.96 -5.14 -2.65
C PHE A 137 -16.09 -6.05 -2.16
N ASP A 138 -17.33 -5.59 -2.22
CA ASP A 138 -18.51 -6.37 -1.78
C ASP A 138 -18.68 -7.66 -2.62
N LEU A 139 -18.45 -7.59 -3.93
CA LEU A 139 -18.47 -8.77 -4.81
C LEU A 139 -17.38 -9.78 -4.40
N ILE A 140 -16.16 -9.29 -4.15
CA ILE A 140 -15.03 -10.16 -3.75
C ILE A 140 -15.31 -10.81 -2.40
N VAL A 141 -15.75 -10.05 -1.42
CA VAL A 141 -16.02 -10.56 -0.06
C VAL A 141 -17.13 -11.60 -0.03
N ASN A 142 -18.12 -11.45 -0.91
CA ASN A 142 -19.22 -12.40 -1.05
C ASN A 142 -18.89 -13.59 -1.99
N GLY A 143 -17.68 -13.66 -2.55
CA GLY A 143 -17.26 -14.73 -3.45
C GLY A 143 -17.90 -14.66 -4.84
N ILE A 144 -18.44 -13.52 -5.23
CA ILE A 144 -19.10 -13.27 -6.52
C ILE A 144 -18.08 -12.65 -7.48
N HIS A 145 -17.12 -13.46 -7.95
CA HIS A 145 -16.13 -13.02 -8.94
C HIS A 145 -15.60 -14.20 -9.75
N ASP A 146 -15.25 -13.95 -11.00
CA ASP A 146 -14.78 -14.95 -11.96
C ASP A 146 -13.27 -15.25 -11.84
N LEU A 147 -12.56 -14.52 -10.99
CA LEU A 147 -11.11 -14.64 -10.81
C LEU A 147 -10.78 -15.19 -9.43
N GLY A 148 -10.26 -16.43 -9.41
CA GLY A 148 -9.69 -16.99 -8.21
C GLY A 148 -10.58 -17.98 -7.47
N ARG A 149 -10.14 -18.41 -6.31
CA ARG A 149 -10.86 -19.37 -5.47
C ARG A 149 -11.92 -18.61 -4.68
N ALA A 150 -13.16 -19.01 -4.81
CA ALA A 150 -14.25 -18.52 -3.97
C ALA A 150 -13.92 -18.79 -2.49
N ARG A 151 -13.48 -17.79 -1.76
CA ARG A 151 -13.25 -17.82 -0.32
C ARG A 151 -14.17 -16.81 0.34
N SER A 152 -14.77 -17.17 1.45
CA SER A 152 -15.49 -16.20 2.26
C SER A 152 -14.47 -15.28 2.94
N LEU A 153 -14.54 -14.00 2.64
CA LEU A 153 -13.76 -12.93 3.27
C LEU A 153 -14.66 -12.08 4.19
N SER A 154 -15.66 -12.72 4.79
CA SER A 154 -16.71 -12.04 5.58
C SER A 154 -16.20 -11.18 6.75
N ASN A 155 -14.98 -11.43 7.22
CA ASN A 155 -14.38 -10.66 8.30
C ASN A 155 -13.71 -9.36 7.84
N PHE A 156 -13.62 -9.11 6.52
CA PHE A 156 -13.03 -7.89 6.00
C PHE A 156 -14.05 -6.76 5.96
N GLN A 157 -13.64 -5.58 6.38
CA GLN A 157 -14.47 -4.37 6.41
C GLN A 157 -13.73 -3.23 5.73
N LEU A 158 -14.36 -2.62 4.70
CA LEU A 158 -13.79 -1.52 3.93
C LEU A 158 -14.15 -0.16 4.54
N HIS A 159 -13.13 0.65 4.77
CA HIS A 159 -13.24 2.02 5.26
C HIS A 159 -12.53 2.98 4.33
N PHE A 160 -13.21 4.08 3.99
CA PHE A 160 -12.59 5.18 3.25
C PHE A 160 -12.08 6.25 4.21
N ALA A 161 -10.85 6.65 4.02
CA ALA A 161 -10.24 7.75 4.74
C ALA A 161 -9.96 8.91 3.79
N SER A 162 -10.27 10.14 4.17
CA SER A 162 -9.90 11.29 3.37
C SER A 162 -8.39 11.54 3.47
N LYS A 163 -7.82 12.15 2.44
CA LYS A 163 -6.40 12.56 2.45
C LYS A 163 -6.06 13.48 3.63
N GLN A 164 -7.04 14.24 4.11
CA GLN A 164 -6.89 15.14 5.25
C GLN A 164 -6.71 14.42 6.58
N THR A 165 -7.07 13.14 6.69
CA THR A 165 -6.84 12.36 7.92
C THR A 165 -5.37 12.13 8.22
N ASN A 166 -4.47 12.40 7.27
CA ASN A 166 -3.02 12.26 7.43
C ASN A 166 -2.62 10.89 8.01
N SER A 167 -3.34 9.84 7.59
CA SER A 167 -3.15 8.47 8.09
C SER A 167 -1.75 7.95 7.80
N ILE A 168 -1.02 7.61 8.82
CA ILE A 168 0.34 7.05 8.71
C ILE A 168 0.35 5.74 7.92
N GLY A 169 -0.64 4.87 8.12
CA GLY A 169 -0.76 3.60 7.39
C GLY A 169 -0.91 3.80 5.88
N LEU A 170 -1.72 4.78 5.47
CA LEU A 170 -1.88 5.13 4.05
C LEU A 170 -0.60 5.73 3.45
N GLN A 171 0.13 6.55 4.22
CA GLN A 171 1.41 7.08 3.80
C GLN A 171 2.45 5.97 3.59
N LEU A 172 2.51 4.99 4.49
CA LEU A 172 3.38 3.82 4.32
C LEU A 172 3.01 3.02 3.08
N ALA A 173 1.71 2.81 2.82
CA ALA A 173 1.25 2.10 1.63
C ALA A 173 1.67 2.84 0.34
N ASP A 174 1.56 4.17 0.31
CA ASP A 174 2.01 4.99 -0.82
C ASP A 174 3.53 4.92 -1.03
N LEU A 175 4.31 5.02 0.06
CA LEU A 175 5.77 4.96 0.03
C LEU A 175 6.32 3.61 -0.46
N VAL A 176 5.60 2.49 -0.28
CA VAL A 176 6.04 1.17 -0.74
C VAL A 176 5.56 0.83 -2.16
N ALA A 177 4.45 1.40 -2.61
CA ALA A 177 3.79 1.00 -3.85
C ALA A 177 4.67 1.22 -5.09
N ARG A 178 5.25 2.41 -5.26
CA ARG A 178 6.07 2.73 -6.43
C ARG A 178 7.40 1.96 -6.47
N PRO A 179 8.19 1.85 -5.39
CA PRO A 179 9.39 1.00 -5.38
C PRO A 179 9.10 -0.45 -5.77
N ILE A 180 7.99 -1.03 -5.30
CA ILE A 180 7.57 -2.38 -5.68
C ILE A 180 7.23 -2.44 -7.18
N GLY A 181 6.45 -1.50 -7.69
CA GLY A 181 6.13 -1.44 -9.11
C GLY A 181 7.38 -1.29 -10.00
N LEU A 182 8.32 -0.43 -9.60
CA LEU A 182 9.57 -0.22 -10.34
C LEU A 182 10.49 -1.45 -10.31
N SER A 183 10.52 -2.22 -9.24
CA SER A 183 11.32 -3.45 -9.17
C SER A 183 10.90 -4.50 -10.20
N VAL A 184 9.64 -4.44 -10.66
CA VAL A 184 9.11 -5.32 -11.70
C VAL A 184 9.28 -4.69 -13.10
N LEU A 185 8.92 -3.42 -13.25
CA LEU A 185 8.91 -2.74 -14.55
C LEU A 185 10.30 -2.34 -15.03
N ARG A 186 11.27 -2.20 -14.13
CA ARG A 186 12.64 -1.74 -14.38
C ARG A 186 13.62 -2.52 -13.51
N ALA A 187 13.59 -3.85 -13.64
CA ALA A 187 14.34 -4.77 -12.79
C ALA A 187 15.86 -4.50 -12.78
N GLU A 188 16.40 -3.99 -13.90
CA GLU A 188 17.81 -3.68 -14.04
C GLU A 188 18.25 -2.38 -13.36
N GLN A 189 17.31 -1.56 -12.90
CA GLN A 189 17.65 -0.29 -12.26
C GLN A 189 17.86 -0.50 -10.74
N PRO A 190 18.92 0.09 -10.15
CA PRO A 190 19.09 0.10 -8.70
C PRO A 190 17.86 0.70 -8.02
N ASN A 191 17.34 -0.01 -7.02
CA ASN A 191 16.13 0.38 -6.30
C ASN A 191 16.32 0.18 -4.79
N ARG A 192 17.09 1.09 -4.16
CA ARG A 192 17.42 1.04 -2.73
C ARG A 192 16.17 0.94 -1.84
N ALA A 193 15.10 1.65 -2.21
CA ALA A 193 13.86 1.59 -1.45
C ALA A 193 13.25 0.18 -1.50
N PHE A 194 13.27 -0.48 -2.65
CA PHE A 194 12.80 -1.85 -2.76
C PHE A 194 13.69 -2.84 -1.99
N ASP A 195 15.00 -2.61 -1.92
CA ASP A 195 15.92 -3.47 -1.14
C ASP A 195 15.55 -3.52 0.35
N ILE A 196 15.03 -2.43 0.88
CA ILE A 196 14.49 -2.36 2.24
C ILE A 196 13.13 -3.05 2.32
N ILE A 197 12.21 -2.70 1.41
CA ILE A 197 10.82 -3.16 1.40
C ILE A 197 10.74 -4.67 1.19
N ARG A 198 11.59 -5.25 0.34
CA ARG A 198 11.58 -6.70 0.04
C ARG A 198 11.72 -7.58 1.28
N GLN A 199 12.36 -7.08 2.33
CA GLN A 199 12.51 -7.80 3.60
C GLN A 199 11.22 -7.81 4.41
N LYS A 200 10.30 -6.90 4.12
CA LYS A 200 8.98 -6.78 4.75
C LYS A 200 7.89 -7.53 3.98
N ILE A 201 8.18 -7.96 2.74
CA ILE A 201 7.20 -8.72 1.96
C ILE A 201 7.00 -10.08 2.61
N TRP A 202 5.73 -10.40 2.90
CA TRP A 202 5.35 -11.68 3.45
C TRP A 202 5.85 -12.84 2.58
N ARG A 203 6.39 -13.86 3.24
CA ARG A 203 6.90 -15.08 2.60
C ARG A 203 6.34 -16.28 3.31
N HIS A 204 5.79 -17.19 2.56
CA HIS A 204 5.34 -18.50 3.02
C HIS A 204 6.03 -19.59 2.19
N GLU A 205 6.45 -20.68 2.83
CA GLU A 205 7.21 -21.75 2.15
C GLU A 205 6.38 -22.47 1.09
N GLU A 206 5.08 -22.73 1.35
CA GLU A 206 4.21 -23.52 0.48
C GLU A 206 3.28 -22.70 -0.41
N THR A 207 2.71 -21.61 0.09
CA THR A 207 1.62 -20.88 -0.60
C THR A 207 2.07 -19.66 -1.37
N GLY A 208 3.35 -19.33 -1.27
CA GLY A 208 3.94 -18.27 -2.04
C GLY A 208 4.11 -16.97 -1.31
N LYS A 209 4.11 -15.91 -2.03
CA LYS A 209 4.74 -14.66 -1.68
C LYS A 209 3.68 -13.59 -1.49
N GLY A 210 3.91 -12.69 -0.55
CA GLY A 210 3.10 -11.48 -0.41
C GLY A 210 3.14 -10.57 -1.64
N LEU A 211 4.01 -10.85 -2.62
CA LEU A 211 4.05 -10.15 -3.90
C LEU A 211 3.45 -11.01 -5.00
N LYS A 212 2.34 -10.56 -5.59
CA LYS A 212 1.69 -11.16 -6.76
C LYS A 212 1.97 -10.33 -8.00
N LEU A 213 2.52 -10.98 -9.03
CA LEU A 213 2.70 -10.38 -10.36
C LEU A 213 1.64 -10.96 -11.32
N PHE A 214 1.05 -10.10 -12.16
CA PHE A 214 0.02 -10.53 -13.10
C PHE A 214 -0.07 -9.58 -14.31
N PRO A 215 -0.29 -10.10 -15.47
CA PRO A 215 0.09 -11.40 -16.05
C PRO A 215 1.56 -11.52 -16.28
#